data_7e2bf47909fcd87337c6996a7ee5b32e
#
_entry.id   7e2bf47909fcd87337c6996a7ee5b32e
#
_cell.length_a   1.000
_cell.length_b   1.000
_cell.length_c   1.000
_cell.angle_alpha   90.00
_cell.angle_beta   90.00
_cell.angle_gamma   90.00
#
_symmetry.space_group_name_H-M   'P 1'
#
loop_
_entity.id
_entity.type
_entity.pdbx_description
1 polymer ?
#
loop_
_entity_poly.entity_id
_entity_poly.type
_entity_poly.pdbx_seq_one_letter_code
_entity_poly.pdbx_strand_id
1 'polypeptide(L)'
;MAGRKLAVSPELSDRLGRQFPPGSSASALKEELLTDGFEAPTMCEADPTIMRAAFFQKGSGLLPYDVNASVYWKADSDSKIVWTKGFIFYTGL
;
A
#
# COMPACT_ATOMS: atom_id res chain seq x y z
N MET A 1 -8.89 -15.48 -18.67
CA MET A 1 -8.72 -15.40 -17.77
C MET A 1 -8.40 -14.54 -17.24
N ALA A 2 -8.50 -14.03 -17.15
CA ALA A 2 -8.14 -13.26 -16.59
C ALA A 2 -7.80 -13.22 -15.51
N GLY A 3 -7.85 -13.16 -15.10
CA GLY A 3 -7.44 -13.21 -14.04
C GLY A 3 -7.03 -12.21 -13.23
N ARG A 4 -6.58 -12.55 -12.17
CA ARG A 4 -6.06 -11.66 -11.22
C ARG A 4 -4.57 -11.80 -11.19
N LYS A 5 -3.90 -10.71 -11.14
CA LYS A 5 -2.47 -10.74 -11.11
C LYS A 5 -1.97 -9.81 -10.04
N LEU A 6 -1.31 -10.35 -9.04
CA LEU A 6 -0.69 -9.56 -8.00
C LEU A 6 0.77 -9.34 -8.37
N ALA A 7 1.19 -8.11 -8.38
CA ALA A 7 2.57 -7.76 -8.69
C ALA A 7 2.95 -6.49 -7.98
N VAL A 8 4.24 -6.33 -7.71
CA VAL A 8 4.74 -5.06 -7.21
C VAL A 8 4.46 -4.02 -8.29
N SER A 9 3.86 -2.91 -7.90
CA SER A 9 3.61 -1.81 -8.81
C SER A 9 4.83 -0.90 -8.83
N PRO A 10 5.60 -0.85 -9.92
CA PRO A 10 6.77 0.03 -9.97
C PRO A 10 6.42 1.48 -9.75
N GLU A 11 5.31 1.93 -10.34
CA GLU A 11 4.90 3.32 -10.20
C GLU A 11 4.54 3.66 -8.76
N LEU A 12 3.78 2.80 -8.11
CA LEU A 12 3.39 3.03 -6.72
C LEU A 12 4.61 2.96 -5.81
N SER A 13 5.46 1.96 -6.00
CA SER A 13 6.67 1.81 -5.19
C SER A 13 7.62 2.99 -5.37
N ASP A 14 7.81 3.47 -6.60
CA ASP A 14 8.66 4.63 -6.86
C ASP A 14 8.11 5.88 -6.22
N ARG A 15 6.80 6.07 -6.30
CA ARG A 15 6.14 7.23 -5.70
C ARG A 15 6.30 7.21 -4.18
N LEU A 16 6.11 6.06 -3.56
CA LEU A 16 6.30 5.91 -2.13
C LEU A 16 7.74 6.18 -1.74
N GLY A 17 8.69 5.66 -2.51
CA GLY A 17 10.11 5.87 -2.24
C GLY A 17 10.54 7.33 -2.37
N ARG A 18 9.87 8.08 -3.25
CA ARG A 18 10.17 9.51 -3.40
C ARG A 18 9.55 10.34 -2.29
N GLN A 19 8.30 10.03 -1.93
CA GLN A 19 7.59 10.80 -0.89
C GLN A 19 8.02 10.40 0.51
N PHE A 20 8.35 9.13 0.70
CA PHE A 20 8.66 8.58 2.02
C PHE A 20 9.92 7.73 1.94
N PRO A 21 11.08 8.36 1.67
CA PRO A 21 12.33 7.61 1.63
C PRO A 21 12.70 7.09 3.02
N PRO A 22 13.64 6.16 3.12
CA PRO A 22 14.10 5.69 4.43
C PRO A 22 14.48 6.85 5.34
N GLY A 23 14.04 6.79 6.59
CA GLY A 23 14.23 7.87 7.55
C GLY A 23 13.04 8.82 7.65
N SER A 24 12.05 8.71 6.75
CA SER A 24 10.85 9.52 6.83
C SER A 24 9.95 9.06 7.97
N SER A 25 9.01 9.92 8.38
CA SER A 25 8.08 9.60 9.45
C SER A 25 7.05 8.56 9.00
N ALA A 26 6.94 7.47 9.75
CA ALA A 26 5.92 6.47 9.47
C ALA A 26 4.52 7.02 9.73
N SER A 27 4.36 7.94 10.69
CA SER A 27 3.08 8.59 10.94
C SER A 27 2.63 9.42 9.75
N ALA A 28 3.54 10.11 9.08
CA ALA A 28 3.20 10.89 7.91
C ALA A 28 2.72 10.00 6.76
N LEU A 29 3.34 8.84 6.58
CA LEU A 29 2.90 7.88 5.58
C LEU A 29 1.49 7.37 5.90
N LYS A 30 1.25 7.01 7.15
CA LYS A 30 -0.06 6.55 7.59
C LYS A 30 -1.14 7.59 7.29
N GLU A 31 -0.89 8.84 7.64
CA GLU A 31 -1.87 9.91 7.42
C GLU A 31 -2.13 10.13 5.94
N GLU A 32 -1.09 10.06 5.12
CA GLU A 32 -1.26 10.22 3.67
C GLU A 32 -2.12 9.09 3.10
N LEU A 33 -1.88 7.86 3.53
CA LEU A 33 -2.66 6.72 3.05
C LEU A 33 -4.12 6.82 3.47
N LEU A 34 -4.39 7.23 4.70
CA LEU A 34 -5.76 7.43 5.15
C LEU A 34 -6.46 8.51 4.35
N THR A 35 -5.76 9.60 4.05
CA THR A 35 -6.29 10.68 3.22
C THR A 35 -6.60 10.19 1.81
N ASP A 36 -5.80 9.27 1.29
CA ASP A 36 -6.01 8.71 -0.05
C ASP A 36 -7.07 7.63 -0.10
N GLY A 37 -7.69 7.29 1.02
CA GLY A 37 -8.78 6.33 1.05
C GLY A 37 -8.39 4.92 1.46
N PHE A 38 -7.16 4.71 1.90
CA PHE A 38 -6.75 3.40 2.42
C PHE A 38 -7.39 3.15 3.78
N GLU A 39 -7.62 1.89 4.08
CA GLU A 39 -8.11 1.51 5.39
C GLU A 39 -7.04 1.69 6.44
N ALA A 40 -7.43 1.71 7.71
CA ALA A 40 -6.50 1.86 8.81
C ALA A 40 -5.46 0.75 8.78
N PRO A 41 -4.17 1.08 8.95
CA PRO A 41 -3.11 0.07 8.88
C PRO A 41 -3.20 -0.96 9.99
N THR A 42 -2.76 -2.18 9.68
CA THR A 42 -2.66 -3.27 10.65
C THR A 42 -1.25 -3.81 10.66
N MET A 43 -0.86 -4.44 11.77
CA MET A 43 0.45 -5.08 11.88
C MET A 43 0.40 -6.45 11.20
N CYS A 44 1.53 -6.84 10.61
CA CYS A 44 1.68 -8.20 10.11
C CYS A 44 1.87 -9.15 11.29
N GLU A 45 1.18 -10.29 11.24
CA GLU A 45 1.28 -11.26 12.33
C GLU A 45 2.70 -11.82 12.46
N ALA A 46 3.35 -12.06 11.34
CA ALA A 46 4.68 -12.65 11.35
C ALA A 46 5.75 -11.67 11.84
N ASP A 47 5.54 -10.37 11.64
CA ASP A 47 6.51 -9.37 12.05
C ASP A 47 5.78 -8.08 12.41
N PRO A 48 5.60 -7.80 13.71
CA PRO A 48 4.84 -6.61 14.12
C PRO A 48 5.52 -5.28 13.79
N THR A 49 6.76 -5.29 13.32
CA THR A 49 7.39 -4.05 12.84
C THR A 49 6.97 -3.69 11.42
N ILE A 50 6.29 -4.60 10.74
CA ILE A 50 5.81 -4.35 9.39
C ILE A 50 4.33 -4.02 9.44
N MET A 51 3.96 -2.90 8.82
CA MET A 51 2.57 -2.46 8.75
C MET A 51 2.04 -2.64 7.33
N ARG A 52 0.74 -2.82 7.23
CA ARG A 52 0.06 -2.96 5.95
C ARG A 52 -1.20 -2.12 5.93
N ALA A 53 -1.40 -1.37 4.86
CA ALA A 53 -2.63 -0.67 4.61
C ALA A 53 -3.22 -1.16 3.28
N ALA A 54 -4.51 -1.32 3.23
CA ALA A 54 -5.20 -1.84 2.05
C ALA A 54 -6.17 -0.81 1.49
N PHE A 55 -6.34 -0.84 0.18
CA PHE A 55 -7.28 0.00 -0.53
C PHE A 55 -8.07 -0.88 -1.48
N PHE A 56 -9.38 -0.66 -1.52
CA PHE A 56 -10.24 -1.38 -2.44
C PHE A 56 -11.17 -0.40 -3.13
N GLN A 57 -11.25 -0.49 -4.44
CA GLN A 57 -12.22 0.28 -5.22
C GLN A 57 -13.01 -0.67 -6.10
N LYS A 58 -14.31 -0.69 -5.91
CA LYS A 58 -15.17 -1.57 -6.69
C LYS A 58 -15.29 -1.04 -8.12
N GLY A 59 -15.29 -1.95 -9.07
CA GLY A 59 -15.50 -1.60 -10.46
C GLY A 59 -16.87 -0.97 -10.71
N SER A 60 -16.96 -0.20 -11.77
CA SER A 60 -18.19 0.48 -12.15
C SER A 60 -18.34 0.43 -13.67
N GLY A 61 -19.27 1.17 -14.19
CA GLY A 61 -19.47 1.22 -15.64
C GLY A 61 -18.25 1.70 -16.39
N LEU A 62 -17.43 2.55 -15.76
CA LEU A 62 -16.21 3.05 -16.38
C LEU A 62 -15.05 2.11 -16.14
N LEU A 63 -15.04 1.42 -14.99
CA LEU A 63 -14.00 0.47 -14.65
C LEU A 63 -14.66 -0.89 -14.47
N PRO A 64 -14.53 -1.79 -15.45
CA PRO A 64 -15.21 -3.08 -15.38
C PRO A 64 -14.55 -4.08 -14.44
N TYR A 65 -13.60 -3.65 -13.65
CA TYR A 65 -12.89 -4.51 -12.71
C TYR A 65 -12.66 -3.79 -11.39
N ASP A 66 -12.46 -4.58 -10.35
CA ASP A 66 -12.13 -4.04 -9.04
C ASP A 66 -10.64 -3.78 -8.95
N VAL A 67 -10.27 -2.74 -8.23
CA VAL A 67 -8.88 -2.40 -7.99
C VAL A 67 -8.55 -2.66 -6.54
N ASN A 68 -7.48 -3.41 -6.30
CA ASN A 68 -6.98 -3.68 -4.97
C ASN A 68 -5.56 -3.19 -4.87
N ALA A 69 -5.25 -2.47 -3.82
CA ALA A 69 -3.90 -2.00 -3.56
C ALA A 69 -3.51 -2.29 -2.13
N SER A 70 -2.25 -2.57 -1.92
CA SER A 70 -1.72 -2.78 -0.58
C SER A 70 -0.38 -2.07 -0.49
N VAL A 71 -0.16 -1.40 0.62
CA VAL A 71 1.11 -0.74 0.91
C VAL A 71 1.66 -1.35 2.19
N TYR A 72 2.90 -1.83 2.11
CA TYR A 72 3.60 -2.36 3.26
C TYR A 72 4.77 -1.45 3.58
N TRP A 73 5.05 -1.30 4.85
CA TRP A 73 6.25 -0.57 5.26
C TRP A 73 6.76 -1.13 6.57
N LYS A 74 8.04 -0.96 6.78
CA LYS A 74 8.67 -1.32 8.04
C LYS A 74 9.16 -0.03 8.69
N ALA A 75 8.95 0.08 9.99
CA ALA A 75 9.40 1.22 10.78
C ALA A 75 10.37 0.74 11.86
N ASP A 76 11.33 1.58 12.19
CA ASP A 76 12.27 1.28 13.27
C ASP A 76 11.70 1.76 14.61
N SER A 77 12.51 1.63 15.68
CA SER A 77 12.06 1.99 17.03
C SER A 77 11.72 3.47 17.20
N ASP A 78 12.21 4.33 16.30
CA ASP A 78 11.94 5.75 16.31
C ASP A 78 10.77 6.13 15.37
N SER A 79 10.02 5.15 14.90
CA SER A 79 8.93 5.33 13.95
C SER A 79 9.38 5.95 12.64
N LYS A 80 10.59 5.61 12.22
CA LYS A 80 11.13 6.04 10.93
C LYS A 80 11.03 4.89 9.94
N ILE A 81 10.70 5.22 8.70
CA ILE A 81 10.52 4.22 7.66
C ILE A 81 11.88 3.60 7.29
N VAL A 82 11.91 2.27 7.26
CA VAL A 82 13.06 1.51 6.78
C VAL A 82 12.91 1.21 5.30
N TRP A 83 11.72 0.77 4.88
CA TRP A 83 11.40 0.53 3.48
C TRP A 83 9.89 0.58 3.27
N THR A 84 9.50 0.78 2.03
CA THR A 84 8.10 0.72 1.62
C THR A 84 7.97 -0.16 0.38
N LYS A 85 6.80 -0.78 0.21
CA LYS A 85 6.47 -1.52 -1.01
C LYS A 85 4.99 -1.35 -1.32
N GLY A 86 4.68 -1.19 -2.59
CA GLY A 86 3.30 -1.09 -3.05
C GLY A 86 2.96 -2.21 -4.02
N PHE A 87 1.75 -2.74 -3.88
CA PHE A 87 1.22 -3.79 -4.74
C PHE A 87 -0.14 -3.36 -5.26
N ILE A 88 -0.40 -3.61 -6.52
CA ILE A 88 -1.72 -3.37 -7.11
C ILE A 88 -2.12 -4.61 -7.89
N PHE A 89 -3.36 -5.02 -7.76
CA PHE A 89 -3.90 -6.07 -8.61
C PHE A 89 -5.38 -5.79 -8.90
N TYR A 90 -5.86 -6.39 -9.98
CA TYR A 90 -7.20 -6.18 -10.48
C TYR A 90 -7.96 -7.48 -10.48
N THR A 91 -9.26 -7.43 -10.17
CA THR A 91 -10.10 -8.60 -10.14
C THR A 91 -11.40 -8.31 -10.88
N GLY A 92 -12.10 -9.37 -11.30
CA GLY A 92 -13.40 -9.20 -11.92
C GLY A 92 -13.38 -9.06 -13.43
N LEU A 93 -12.28 -9.35 -14.05
CA LEU A 93 -12.21 -9.28 -15.53
C LEU A 93 -12.70 -10.55 -16.18
#